data_9a48112c8d37302e7bbed739d6e08a78
#
_entry.id   9a48112c8d37302e7bbed739d6e08a78
#
_cell.length_a   1.000
_cell.length_b   1.000
_cell.length_c   1.000
_cell.angle_alpha   90.00
_cell.angle_beta   90.00
_cell.angle_gamma   90.00
#
_symmetry.space_group_name_H-M   'P 1'
#
loop_
_entity.id
_entity.type
_entity.pdbx_description
1 polymer ?
#
loop_
_entity_poly.entity_id
_entity_poly.type
_entity_poly.pdbx_seq_one_letter_code
_entity_poly.pdbx_strand_id
1 'polypeptide(L)'
;MFHPLWNSYLSSIFDWVIETSILASVLVGFILCIKIVLKNWLTPRWKYALWLILIVRLILPWLPESSFSIYSILSKGYESSQFFIQENTSIWHVKENIHEPKTSISTQKITKEVPTGGKNNNWNLSVYNILLLFWILGVLVSVFFMILINRRLYIYVGKQPAITEKRVLDIFEKCKKDMLIKKDISLSLSGKISSPTLFGIRNPRILLDENHVKYLNDNQLRYIFYHELSHFKRKDIIINLLMHCLLILNWFNPILWYAYYAMREDQEIACDNLALTFINPEEKNCIWTNHYYTIRTIFYLLSNTYIS
;
A
#
# COMPACT_ATOMS: atom_id res chain seq x y z
N MET A 1 21.69 26.32 8.25
CA MET A 1 21.77 25.79 9.62
C MET A 1 20.44 25.16 9.97
N PHE A 2 20.22 23.87 9.62
CA PHE A 2 18.98 23.17 9.92
C PHE A 2 18.93 22.88 11.43
N HIS A 3 17.84 23.30 12.08
CA HIS A 3 17.64 23.20 13.51
C HIS A 3 17.79 21.73 13.98
N PRO A 4 18.53 21.40 15.03
CA PRO A 4 18.76 20.02 15.49
C PRO A 4 17.46 19.26 15.81
N LEU A 5 16.37 19.99 16.13
CA LEU A 5 15.05 19.43 16.40
C LEU A 5 14.42 18.78 15.16
N TRP A 6 14.60 19.36 13.96
CA TRP A 6 14.03 18.77 12.72
C TRP A 6 14.67 17.43 12.38
N ASN A 7 15.96 17.30 12.66
CA ASN A 7 16.68 16.05 12.38
C ASN A 7 16.20 14.90 13.29
N SER A 8 15.87 15.20 14.57
CA SER A 8 15.37 14.18 15.48
C SER A 8 13.94 13.71 15.16
N TYR A 9 13.04 14.63 14.78
CA TYR A 9 11.68 14.22 14.37
C TYR A 9 11.66 13.42 13.07
N LEU A 10 12.47 13.84 12.10
CA LEU A 10 12.52 13.19 10.80
C LEU A 10 13.13 11.78 10.88
N SER A 11 14.17 11.62 11.70
CA SER A 11 14.74 10.30 11.98
C SER A 11 13.75 9.40 12.68
N SER A 12 13.00 9.90 13.67
CA SER A 12 11.97 9.11 14.35
C SER A 12 10.85 8.66 13.42
N ILE A 13 10.44 9.51 12.46
CA ILE A 13 9.45 9.14 11.45
C ILE A 13 10.01 8.06 10.51
N PHE A 14 11.26 8.19 10.09
CA PHE A 14 11.91 7.21 9.22
C PHE A 14 12.03 5.84 9.89
N ASP A 15 12.50 5.80 11.13
CA ASP A 15 12.62 4.58 11.93
C ASP A 15 11.25 3.92 12.12
N TRP A 16 10.24 4.71 12.44
CA TRP A 16 8.85 4.24 12.55
C TRP A 16 8.33 3.66 11.22
N VAL A 17 8.61 4.28 10.08
CA VAL A 17 8.21 3.78 8.75
C VAL A 17 8.89 2.45 8.47
N ILE A 18 10.17 2.31 8.77
CA ILE A 18 10.89 1.03 8.57
C ILE A 18 10.28 -0.08 9.43
N GLU A 19 10.08 0.19 10.71
CA GLU A 19 9.50 -0.78 11.65
C GLU A 19 8.09 -1.21 11.22
N THR A 20 7.21 -0.24 10.95
CA THR A 20 5.84 -0.52 10.50
C THR A 20 5.81 -1.24 9.17
N SER A 21 6.75 -0.95 8.26
CA SER A 21 6.89 -1.59 6.95
C SER A 21 7.24 -3.08 7.09
N ILE A 22 8.17 -3.42 8.00
CA ILE A 22 8.55 -4.82 8.26
C ILE A 22 7.38 -5.59 8.86
N LEU A 23 6.74 -5.04 9.90
CA LEU A 23 5.58 -5.67 10.54
C LEU A 23 4.39 -5.84 9.59
N ALA A 24 4.15 -4.83 8.74
CA ALA A 24 3.12 -4.91 7.71
C ALA A 24 3.43 -6.00 6.67
N SER A 25 4.70 -6.20 6.32
CA SER A 25 5.10 -7.29 5.40
C SER A 25 4.83 -8.67 5.98
N VAL A 26 5.10 -8.86 7.26
CA VAL A 26 4.74 -10.10 7.99
C VAL A 26 3.22 -10.30 8.01
N LEU A 27 2.47 -9.24 8.28
CA LEU A 27 1.00 -9.27 8.28
C LEU A 27 0.44 -9.62 6.89
N VAL A 28 1.03 -9.09 5.81
CA VAL A 28 0.66 -9.46 4.43
C VAL A 28 0.84 -10.96 4.21
N GLY A 29 2.00 -11.52 4.62
CA GLY A 29 2.24 -12.97 4.56
C GLY A 29 1.16 -13.76 5.31
N PHE A 30 0.76 -13.30 6.49
CA PHE A 30 -0.29 -13.93 7.29
C PHE A 30 -1.66 -13.85 6.62
N ILE A 31 -2.03 -12.68 6.05
CA ILE A 31 -3.27 -12.51 5.29
C ILE A 31 -3.32 -13.46 4.09
N LEU A 32 -2.22 -13.59 3.35
CA LEU A 32 -2.14 -14.51 2.22
C LEU A 32 -2.27 -15.96 2.65
N CYS A 33 -1.63 -16.38 3.75
CA CYS A 33 -1.80 -17.70 4.32
C CYS A 33 -3.27 -17.98 4.70
N ILE A 34 -3.93 -17.05 5.39
CA ILE A 34 -5.35 -17.17 5.74
C ILE A 34 -6.20 -17.32 4.47
N LYS A 35 -5.95 -16.52 3.44
CA LYS A 35 -6.69 -16.59 2.17
C LYS A 35 -6.51 -17.94 1.47
N ILE A 36 -5.33 -18.55 1.56
CA ILE A 36 -5.06 -19.87 0.97
C ILE A 36 -5.75 -20.96 1.77
N VAL A 37 -5.56 -20.98 3.10
CA VAL A 37 -6.10 -22.01 3.99
C VAL A 37 -7.62 -21.98 4.03
N LEU A 38 -8.21 -20.78 4.12
CA LEU A 38 -9.65 -20.59 4.21
C LEU A 38 -10.31 -20.26 2.86
N LYS A 39 -9.67 -20.62 1.74
CA LYS A 39 -10.14 -20.29 0.37
C LYS A 39 -11.61 -20.63 0.14
N ASN A 40 -12.08 -21.76 0.63
CA ASN A 40 -13.44 -22.28 0.43
C ASN A 40 -14.47 -21.73 1.44
N TRP A 41 -14.00 -21.12 2.54
CA TRP A 41 -14.86 -20.64 3.63
C TRP A 41 -15.06 -19.12 3.59
N LEU A 42 -14.09 -18.40 3.02
CA LEU A 42 -14.14 -16.94 2.96
C LEU A 42 -14.97 -16.46 1.78
N THR A 43 -16.04 -15.72 2.07
CA THR A 43 -16.77 -14.99 1.03
C THR A 43 -15.91 -13.84 0.46
N PRO A 44 -16.17 -13.37 -0.77
CA PRO A 44 -15.42 -12.25 -1.36
C PRO A 44 -15.37 -11.01 -0.48
N ARG A 45 -16.44 -10.72 0.27
CA ARG A 45 -16.49 -9.59 1.21
C ARG A 45 -15.46 -9.74 2.34
N TRP A 46 -15.31 -10.94 2.90
CA TRP A 46 -14.35 -11.21 3.96
C TRP A 46 -12.91 -11.20 3.45
N LYS A 47 -12.64 -11.71 2.25
CA LYS A 47 -11.30 -11.63 1.63
C LYS A 47 -10.83 -10.19 1.50
N TYR A 48 -11.72 -9.30 1.05
CA TYR A 48 -11.41 -7.88 0.97
C TYR A 48 -11.28 -7.23 2.36
N ALA A 49 -12.13 -7.59 3.33
CA ALA A 49 -12.08 -7.02 4.68
C ALA A 49 -10.76 -7.30 5.41
N LEU A 50 -10.09 -8.41 5.12
CA LEU A 50 -8.77 -8.70 5.68
C LEU A 50 -7.72 -7.63 5.32
N TRP A 51 -7.82 -7.01 4.14
CA TRP A 51 -6.91 -5.96 3.74
C TRP A 51 -7.12 -4.65 4.52
N LEU A 52 -8.33 -4.42 5.07
CA LEU A 52 -8.58 -3.27 5.93
C LEU A 52 -7.77 -3.36 7.22
N ILE A 53 -7.48 -4.57 7.70
CA ILE A 53 -6.60 -4.79 8.87
C ILE A 53 -5.19 -4.28 8.58
N LEU A 54 -4.68 -4.54 7.36
CA LEU A 54 -3.38 -4.02 6.92
C LEU A 54 -3.36 -2.48 6.91
N ILE A 55 -4.42 -1.86 6.38
CA ILE A 55 -4.54 -0.39 6.34
C ILE A 55 -4.56 0.18 7.75
N VAL A 56 -5.37 -0.41 8.63
CA VAL A 56 -5.44 0.01 10.05
C VAL A 56 -4.06 -0.13 10.72
N ARG A 57 -3.34 -1.24 10.49
CA ARG A 57 -2.00 -1.46 11.03
C ARG A 57 -0.98 -0.43 10.54
N LEU A 58 -1.05 -0.03 9.27
CA LEU A 58 -0.15 0.99 8.71
C LEU A 58 -0.45 2.41 9.20
N ILE A 59 -1.70 2.71 9.61
CA ILE A 59 -2.09 4.03 10.11
C ILE A 59 -1.83 4.16 11.61
N LEU A 60 -2.10 3.09 12.38
CA LEU A 60 -1.98 3.12 13.84
C LEU A 60 -0.57 2.72 14.27
N PRO A 61 0.27 3.68 14.71
CA PRO A 61 1.58 3.39 15.26
C PRO A 61 1.50 2.65 16.61
N TRP A 62 0.34 2.71 17.27
CA TRP A 62 0.11 2.26 18.64
C TRP A 62 -0.65 0.93 18.67
N LEU A 63 0.00 -0.18 18.36
CA LEU A 63 -0.36 -1.40 19.05
C LEU A 63 0.56 -1.49 20.29
N PRO A 64 0.01 -1.90 21.46
CA PRO A 64 0.81 -2.01 22.67
C PRO A 64 2.06 -2.84 22.37
N GLU A 65 3.20 -2.40 22.91
CA GLU A 65 4.45 -3.13 22.88
C GLU A 65 4.16 -4.54 23.41
N SER A 66 3.91 -5.47 22.49
CA SER A 66 3.83 -6.86 22.88
C SER A 66 5.24 -7.25 23.29
N SER A 67 5.38 -7.93 24.41
CA SER A 67 6.64 -8.50 24.91
C SER A 67 7.33 -9.46 23.88
N PHE A 68 6.73 -9.65 22.73
CA PHE A 68 7.24 -10.32 21.53
C PHE A 68 7.76 -9.28 20.50
N SER A 69 8.68 -8.44 20.93
CA SER A 69 9.45 -7.64 19.97
C SER A 69 10.35 -8.57 19.15
N ILE A 70 10.30 -8.46 17.84
CA ILE A 70 11.23 -9.16 16.91
C ILE A 70 12.68 -8.84 17.31
N TYR A 71 12.93 -7.65 17.85
CA TYR A 71 14.21 -7.25 18.44
C TYR A 71 14.65 -8.17 19.60
N SER A 72 13.72 -8.59 20.46
CA SER A 72 14.07 -9.50 21.58
C SER A 72 14.38 -10.92 21.09
N ILE A 73 13.82 -11.34 19.97
CA ILE A 73 14.13 -12.64 19.35
C ILE A 73 15.46 -12.55 18.59
N LEU A 74 15.71 -11.45 17.88
CA LEU A 74 16.94 -11.23 17.14
C LEU A 74 18.14 -11.01 18.07
N SER A 75 17.98 -10.24 19.17
CA SER A 75 19.02 -10.02 20.17
C SER A 75 19.37 -11.31 20.89
N LYS A 76 18.39 -12.15 21.26
CA LYS A 76 18.65 -13.48 21.83
C LYS A 76 19.36 -14.41 20.84
N GLY A 77 19.02 -14.33 19.54
CA GLY A 77 19.74 -15.07 18.49
C GLY A 77 21.19 -14.60 18.33
N TYR A 78 21.42 -13.28 18.44
CA TYR A 78 22.75 -12.69 18.33
C TYR A 78 23.62 -12.99 19.57
N GLU A 79 23.05 -12.92 20.78
CA GLU A 79 23.74 -13.31 22.02
C GLU A 79 24.09 -14.80 22.02
N SER A 80 23.19 -15.66 21.53
CA SER A 80 23.48 -17.09 21.39
C SER A 80 24.61 -17.39 20.42
N SER A 81 24.71 -16.63 19.31
CA SER A 81 25.81 -16.78 18.34
C SER A 81 27.16 -16.29 18.88
N GLN A 82 27.15 -15.23 19.70
CA GLN A 82 28.39 -14.75 20.38
C GLN A 82 28.89 -15.76 21.42
N PHE A 83 27.98 -16.43 22.11
CA PHE A 83 28.36 -17.47 23.08
C PHE A 83 29.11 -18.65 22.43
N PHE A 84 28.65 -19.08 21.24
CA PHE A 84 29.33 -20.13 20.47
C PHE A 84 30.69 -19.71 19.89
N ILE A 85 30.91 -18.43 19.62
CA ILE A 85 32.17 -17.90 19.09
C ILE A 85 33.19 -17.76 20.24
N GLN A 86 32.74 -17.42 21.45
CA GLN A 86 33.61 -17.23 22.61
C GLN A 86 34.09 -18.55 23.21
N GLU A 87 33.33 -19.63 23.10
CA GLU A 87 33.71 -20.94 23.56
C GLU A 87 34.80 -21.58 22.68
N ASN A 88 34.85 -21.24 21.38
CA ASN A 88 35.90 -21.76 20.47
C ASN A 88 37.20 -20.96 20.48
N THR A 89 37.25 -19.77 21.10
CA THR A 89 38.50 -18.99 21.23
C THR A 89 39.24 -19.23 22.54
N SER A 90 38.62 -19.86 23.53
CA SER A 90 39.25 -20.15 24.82
C SER A 90 40.16 -21.41 24.81
N ILE A 91 40.26 -22.15 23.69
CA ILE A 91 41.05 -23.39 23.59
C ILE A 91 42.52 -23.14 23.21
N TRP A 92 42.89 -21.91 22.80
CA TRP A 92 44.23 -21.63 22.28
C TRP A 92 45.14 -20.85 23.23
N HIS A 93 44.77 -20.55 24.48
CA HIS A 93 45.62 -19.93 25.50
C HIS A 93 45.92 -20.89 26.64
N VAL A 94 46.73 -21.94 26.36
CA VAL A 94 47.42 -22.71 27.40
C VAL A 94 48.92 -22.60 27.17
N LYS A 95 49.56 -22.07 28.22
CA LYS A 95 51.02 -22.03 28.51
C LYS A 95 51.80 -20.86 27.93
N GLU A 96 52.00 -19.86 28.79
CA GLU A 96 53.36 -19.51 29.13
C GLU A 96 53.38 -18.88 30.54
N ASN A 97 53.85 -19.69 31.53
CA ASN A 97 54.26 -19.23 32.86
C ASN A 97 55.68 -18.68 32.75
N ILE A 98 55.92 -17.41 33.10
CA ILE A 98 57.24 -16.96 33.61
C ILE A 98 57.04 -15.85 34.66
N HIS A 99 57.54 -16.16 35.86
CA HIS A 99 57.92 -15.39 37.05
C HIS A 99 57.76 -13.88 37.09
N GLU A 100 57.18 -13.44 38.23
CA GLU A 100 57.33 -12.08 38.82
C GLU A 100 58.79 -11.74 39.20
N PRO A 101 59.12 -10.43 39.33
CA PRO A 101 59.08 -9.87 40.68
C PRO A 101 58.52 -8.42 40.74
N LYS A 102 58.03 -8.13 41.95
CA LYS A 102 57.53 -6.84 42.44
C LYS A 102 58.55 -5.74 42.37
N THR A 103 58.15 -4.55 41.87
CA THR A 103 58.74 -3.27 42.36
C THR A 103 57.70 -2.15 42.21
N SER A 104 57.37 -1.58 43.33
CA SER A 104 56.51 -0.42 43.53
C SER A 104 57.22 0.84 43.11
N ILE A 105 56.66 1.63 42.17
CA ILE A 105 57.02 3.06 41.98
C ILE A 105 55.76 3.86 41.63
N SER A 106 55.65 4.93 42.38
CA SER A 106 54.64 5.96 42.49
C SER A 106 54.12 6.58 41.18
N THR A 107 52.83 6.80 41.21
CA THR A 107 51.97 7.46 40.24
C THR A 107 52.33 8.95 40.13
N GLN A 108 52.87 9.41 39.02
CA GLN A 108 52.71 10.79 38.59
C GLN A 108 51.72 10.89 37.44
N LYS A 109 50.66 11.61 37.71
CA LYS A 109 49.56 11.94 36.81
C LYS A 109 50.07 13.01 35.84
N ILE A 110 50.53 12.64 34.66
CA ILE A 110 50.82 13.58 33.57
C ILE A 110 49.50 13.74 32.76
N THR A 111 48.83 14.83 33.04
CA THR A 111 47.73 15.35 32.18
C THR A 111 48.42 15.87 30.90
N LYS A 112 48.42 15.06 29.85
CA LYS A 112 48.70 15.58 28.52
C LYS A 112 47.42 16.23 28.00
N GLU A 113 47.41 17.56 28.00
CA GLU A 113 46.48 18.35 27.20
C GLU A 113 46.70 17.97 25.72
N VAL A 114 45.67 17.37 25.13
CA VAL A 114 45.58 17.16 23.70
C VAL A 114 45.21 18.51 23.08
N PRO A 115 45.98 19.05 22.13
CA PRO A 115 45.61 20.30 21.46
C PRO A 115 44.34 20.06 20.67
N THR A 116 43.31 20.78 21.04
CA THR A 116 42.08 20.92 20.22
C THR A 116 42.44 21.73 18.97
N GLY A 117 42.95 21.04 17.99
CA GLY A 117 43.26 21.57 16.69
C GLY A 117 42.30 21.04 15.63
N GLY A 118 41.59 21.95 15.00
CA GLY A 118 40.98 21.72 13.72
C GLY A 118 39.52 21.24 13.79
N LYS A 119 38.58 22.17 13.68
CA LYS A 119 37.29 21.91 13.09
C LYS A 119 37.48 21.40 11.67
N ASN A 120 37.78 20.12 11.52
CA ASN A 120 37.56 19.45 10.26
C ASN A 120 36.05 19.33 10.11
N ASN A 121 35.44 20.24 9.35
CA ASN A 121 34.13 20.08 8.79
C ASN A 121 34.16 18.91 7.77
N ASN A 122 34.55 17.74 8.23
CA ASN A 122 34.29 16.52 7.48
C ASN A 122 32.80 16.27 7.55
N TRP A 123 32.13 16.55 6.46
CA TRP A 123 30.79 16.14 6.20
C TRP A 123 30.77 14.61 6.12
N ASN A 124 31.07 13.92 7.20
CA ASN A 124 30.85 12.49 7.33
C ASN A 124 29.30 12.28 7.41
N LEU A 125 28.69 12.32 6.21
CA LEU A 125 27.32 11.88 6.08
C LEU A 125 27.31 10.44 6.58
N SER A 126 26.77 10.22 7.77
CA SER A 126 26.49 8.86 8.25
C SER A 126 25.66 8.14 7.19
N VAL A 127 25.92 6.87 6.94
CA VAL A 127 25.13 6.02 6.03
C VAL A 127 23.62 6.18 6.32
N TYR A 128 23.26 6.30 7.59
CA TYR A 128 21.90 6.58 8.03
C TYR A 128 21.32 7.86 7.41
N ASN A 129 22.07 8.96 7.41
CA ASN A 129 21.60 10.23 6.83
C ASN A 129 21.44 10.12 5.30
N ILE A 130 22.27 9.35 4.63
CA ILE A 130 22.14 9.08 3.19
C ILE A 130 20.86 8.30 2.91
N LEU A 131 20.57 7.26 3.68
CA LEU A 131 19.34 6.45 3.56
C LEU A 131 18.09 7.30 3.82
N LEU A 132 18.12 8.14 4.84
CA LEU A 132 17.04 9.05 5.17
C LEU A 132 16.78 10.06 4.05
N LEU A 133 17.83 10.69 3.50
CA LEU A 133 17.70 11.59 2.36
C LEU A 133 17.16 10.88 1.12
N PHE A 134 17.63 9.67 0.86
CA PHE A 134 17.14 8.85 -0.25
C PHE A 134 15.65 8.50 -0.08
N TRP A 135 15.22 8.16 1.15
CA TRP A 135 13.81 7.90 1.44
C TRP A 135 12.95 9.15 1.22
N ILE A 136 13.36 10.32 1.71
CA ILE A 136 12.65 11.59 1.50
C ILE A 136 12.52 11.90 0.01
N LEU A 137 13.62 11.75 -0.74
CA LEU A 137 13.61 11.99 -2.19
C LEU A 137 12.60 11.09 -2.88
N GLY A 138 12.56 9.79 -2.55
CA GLY A 138 11.59 8.85 -3.10
C GLY A 138 10.14 9.21 -2.76
N VAL A 139 9.87 9.65 -1.54
CA VAL A 139 8.54 10.15 -1.13
C VAL A 139 8.16 11.39 -1.94
N LEU A 140 9.05 12.38 -2.05
CA LEU A 140 8.79 13.63 -2.81
C LEU A 140 8.52 13.35 -4.29
N VAL A 141 9.33 12.50 -4.91
CA VAL A 141 9.14 12.07 -6.30
C VAL A 141 7.80 11.37 -6.47
N SER A 142 7.45 10.45 -5.58
CA SER A 142 6.18 9.71 -5.62
C SER A 142 4.97 10.63 -5.46
N VAL A 143 5.02 11.58 -4.51
CA VAL A 143 3.98 12.60 -4.31
C VAL A 143 3.83 13.47 -5.55
N PHE A 144 4.96 13.91 -6.14
CA PHE A 144 4.96 14.74 -7.35
C PHE A 144 4.26 14.02 -8.51
N PHE A 145 4.62 12.77 -8.79
CA PHE A 145 3.97 11.97 -9.82
C PHE A 145 2.48 11.73 -9.53
N MET A 146 2.13 11.42 -8.28
CA MET A 146 0.73 11.26 -7.87
C MET A 146 -0.09 12.52 -8.16
N ILE A 147 0.42 13.71 -7.79
CA ILE A 147 -0.25 14.98 -8.04
C ILE A 147 -0.41 15.24 -9.54
N LEU A 148 0.66 15.00 -10.33
CA LEU A 148 0.62 15.19 -11.79
C LEU A 148 -0.42 14.30 -12.46
N ILE A 149 -0.44 13.01 -12.13
CA ILE A 149 -1.36 12.03 -12.70
C ILE A 149 -2.80 12.39 -12.33
N ASN A 150 -3.06 12.63 -11.04
CA ASN A 150 -4.40 13.00 -10.57
C ASN A 150 -4.89 14.31 -11.20
N ARG A 151 -4.01 15.32 -11.33
CA ARG A 151 -4.36 16.59 -11.98
C ARG A 151 -4.68 16.41 -13.46
N ARG A 152 -3.88 15.63 -14.18
CA ARG A 152 -4.13 15.33 -15.61
C ARG A 152 -5.48 14.62 -15.78
N LEU A 153 -5.73 13.62 -14.95
CA LEU A 153 -6.97 12.86 -14.97
C LEU A 153 -8.18 13.75 -14.62
N TYR A 154 -8.06 14.59 -13.60
CA TYR A 154 -9.12 15.53 -13.21
C TYR A 154 -9.46 16.52 -14.33
N ILE A 155 -8.45 17.10 -15.00
CA ILE A 155 -8.65 18.00 -16.13
C ILE A 155 -9.28 17.26 -17.31
N TYR A 156 -8.83 16.03 -17.59
CA TYR A 156 -9.39 15.20 -18.65
C TYR A 156 -10.87 14.90 -18.41
N VAL A 157 -11.22 14.40 -17.23
CA VAL A 157 -12.61 14.05 -16.87
C VAL A 157 -13.51 15.29 -16.87
N GLY A 158 -13.00 16.46 -16.46
CA GLY A 158 -13.75 17.72 -16.46
C GLY A 158 -14.16 18.21 -17.86
N LYS A 159 -13.46 17.76 -18.90
CA LYS A 159 -13.73 18.13 -20.30
C LYS A 159 -14.66 17.14 -21.02
N GLN A 160 -15.00 16.04 -20.38
CA GLN A 160 -15.82 15.02 -21.04
C GLN A 160 -17.29 15.44 -21.10
N PRO A 161 -17.96 15.22 -22.25
CA PRO A 161 -19.37 15.57 -22.40
C PRO A 161 -20.26 14.66 -21.53
N ALA A 162 -21.35 15.22 -21.04
CA ALA A 162 -22.36 14.45 -20.33
C ALA A 162 -23.13 13.54 -21.30
N ILE A 163 -23.52 12.37 -20.84
CA ILE A 163 -24.41 11.47 -21.59
C ILE A 163 -25.81 12.06 -21.56
N THR A 164 -26.40 12.22 -22.73
CA THR A 164 -27.77 12.76 -22.92
C THR A 164 -28.78 11.70 -23.41
N GLU A 165 -28.30 10.48 -23.71
CA GLU A 165 -29.15 9.40 -24.18
C GLU A 165 -30.14 8.95 -23.09
N LYS A 166 -31.43 9.17 -23.32
CA LYS A 166 -32.50 8.92 -22.34
C LYS A 166 -32.53 7.47 -21.88
N ARG A 167 -32.33 6.50 -22.79
CA ARG A 167 -32.29 5.07 -22.48
C ARG A 167 -31.26 4.77 -21.39
N VAL A 168 -30.03 5.26 -21.56
CA VAL A 168 -28.91 5.05 -20.64
C VAL A 168 -29.17 5.70 -19.29
N LEU A 169 -29.70 6.93 -19.29
CA LEU A 169 -30.03 7.67 -18.07
C LEU A 169 -31.14 6.98 -17.28
N ASP A 170 -32.20 6.50 -17.94
CA ASP A 170 -33.31 5.80 -17.29
C ASP A 170 -32.85 4.50 -16.63
N ILE A 171 -31.99 3.71 -17.33
CA ILE A 171 -31.39 2.48 -16.78
C ILE A 171 -30.54 2.81 -15.56
N PHE A 172 -29.69 3.84 -15.66
CA PHE A 172 -28.81 4.26 -14.57
C PHE A 172 -29.57 4.70 -13.33
N GLU A 173 -30.58 5.57 -13.48
CA GLU A 173 -31.39 6.05 -12.36
C GLU A 173 -32.16 4.90 -11.69
N LYS A 174 -32.63 3.91 -12.46
CA LYS A 174 -33.22 2.69 -11.91
C LYS A 174 -32.22 1.92 -11.07
N CYS A 175 -31.00 1.64 -11.57
CA CYS A 175 -29.94 0.96 -10.84
C CYS A 175 -29.56 1.69 -9.54
N LYS A 176 -29.46 3.02 -9.61
CA LYS A 176 -29.16 3.89 -8.47
C LYS A 176 -30.23 3.78 -7.39
N LYS A 177 -31.49 3.78 -7.79
CA LYS A 177 -32.65 3.59 -6.90
C LYS A 177 -32.69 2.21 -6.26
N ASP A 178 -32.45 1.16 -7.03
CA ASP A 178 -32.40 -0.23 -6.54
C ASP A 178 -31.30 -0.42 -5.48
N MET A 179 -30.17 0.24 -5.66
CA MET A 179 -29.07 0.24 -4.69
C MET A 179 -29.23 1.22 -3.54
N LEU A 180 -30.32 1.99 -3.48
CA LEU A 180 -30.61 3.02 -2.46
C LEU A 180 -29.53 4.11 -2.39
N ILE A 181 -28.99 4.52 -3.53
CA ILE A 181 -27.96 5.55 -3.62
C ILE A 181 -28.66 6.91 -3.86
N LYS A 182 -28.59 7.80 -2.86
CA LYS A 182 -29.18 9.14 -2.90
C LYS A 182 -28.25 10.20 -3.48
N LYS A 183 -26.96 9.92 -3.54
CA LYS A 183 -25.94 10.86 -4.04
C LYS A 183 -26.15 11.09 -5.53
N ASP A 184 -26.00 12.35 -5.95
CA ASP A 184 -25.96 12.67 -7.35
C ASP A 184 -24.64 12.18 -7.97
N ILE A 185 -24.76 11.39 -9.04
CA ILE A 185 -23.64 10.79 -9.79
C ILE A 185 -23.91 11.08 -11.27
N SER A 186 -23.02 11.82 -11.91
CA SER A 186 -23.18 12.17 -13.31
C SER A 186 -22.56 11.11 -14.24
N LEU A 187 -23.14 10.92 -15.41
CA LEU A 187 -22.60 10.08 -16.48
C LEU A 187 -21.90 10.95 -17.52
N SER A 188 -20.72 10.54 -17.95
CA SER A 188 -19.96 11.24 -19.00
C SER A 188 -19.38 10.25 -20.01
N LEU A 189 -19.31 10.66 -21.27
CA LEU A 189 -18.63 9.89 -22.31
C LEU A 189 -17.13 10.07 -22.18
N SER A 190 -16.36 9.02 -22.46
CA SER A 190 -14.90 9.04 -22.46
C SER A 190 -14.37 8.43 -23.75
N GLY A 191 -13.61 9.18 -24.51
CA GLY A 191 -12.99 8.69 -25.76
C GLY A 191 -11.63 8.02 -25.57
N LYS A 192 -11.03 8.08 -24.35
CA LYS A 192 -9.70 7.51 -24.06
C LYS A 192 -9.74 6.34 -23.08
N ILE A 193 -10.80 6.23 -22.31
CA ILE A 193 -10.97 5.19 -21.30
C ILE A 193 -11.94 4.17 -21.88
N SER A 194 -11.42 3.01 -22.24
CA SER A 194 -12.18 1.92 -22.86
C SER A 194 -13.02 1.11 -21.87
N SER A 195 -12.73 1.18 -20.57
CA SER A 195 -13.49 0.50 -19.54
C SER A 195 -14.37 1.48 -18.75
N PRO A 196 -15.61 1.10 -18.38
CA PRO A 196 -16.41 1.89 -17.45
C PRO A 196 -15.61 2.17 -16.19
N THR A 197 -15.71 3.37 -15.65
CA THR A 197 -14.89 3.73 -14.47
C THR A 197 -15.58 4.81 -13.65
N LEU A 198 -15.68 4.57 -12.34
CA LEU A 198 -16.13 5.55 -11.36
C LEU A 198 -14.97 6.47 -10.96
N PHE A 199 -15.16 7.77 -11.12
CA PHE A 199 -14.15 8.78 -10.78
C PHE A 199 -14.74 9.87 -9.85
N GLY A 200 -13.92 10.33 -8.90
CA GLY A 200 -14.23 11.47 -8.02
C GLY A 200 -14.92 11.09 -6.71
N ILE A 201 -14.51 11.77 -5.63
CA ILE A 201 -15.03 11.55 -4.26
C ILE A 201 -16.18 12.52 -3.95
N ARG A 202 -15.97 13.82 -4.24
CA ARG A 202 -16.96 14.87 -3.93
C ARG A 202 -18.06 14.95 -4.98
N ASN A 203 -17.68 14.95 -6.24
CA ASN A 203 -18.57 14.96 -7.41
C ASN A 203 -18.32 13.68 -8.21
N PRO A 204 -18.89 12.55 -7.81
CA PRO A 204 -18.66 11.28 -8.47
C PRO A 204 -19.24 11.30 -9.88
N ARG A 205 -18.48 10.73 -10.82
CA ARG A 205 -18.87 10.56 -12.23
C ARG A 205 -18.54 9.15 -12.68
N ILE A 206 -19.43 8.56 -13.47
CA ILE A 206 -19.13 7.33 -14.17
C ILE A 206 -18.80 7.69 -15.63
N LEU A 207 -17.64 7.24 -16.06
CA LEU A 207 -17.17 7.41 -17.44
C LEU A 207 -17.51 6.15 -18.21
N LEU A 208 -18.11 6.32 -19.38
CA LEU A 208 -18.45 5.23 -20.31
C LEU A 208 -17.84 5.54 -21.68
N ASP A 209 -17.35 4.51 -22.36
CA ASP A 209 -16.96 4.62 -23.76
C ASP A 209 -18.24 4.74 -24.65
N GLU A 210 -18.12 5.44 -25.76
CA GLU A 210 -19.21 5.58 -26.75
C GLU A 210 -19.69 4.22 -27.28
N ASN A 211 -18.76 3.26 -27.42
CA ASN A 211 -19.08 1.90 -27.83
C ASN A 211 -20.01 1.19 -26.82
N HIS A 212 -19.83 1.43 -25.51
CA HIS A 212 -20.71 0.85 -24.49
C HIS A 212 -22.13 1.38 -24.62
N VAL A 213 -22.27 2.64 -24.90
CA VAL A 213 -23.58 3.29 -25.09
C VAL A 213 -24.29 2.75 -26.33
N LYS A 214 -23.56 2.55 -27.44
CA LYS A 214 -24.13 2.16 -28.72
C LYS A 214 -24.42 0.65 -28.85
N TYR A 215 -23.51 -0.20 -28.35
CA TYR A 215 -23.55 -1.63 -28.67
C TYR A 215 -24.01 -2.53 -27.52
N LEU A 216 -24.03 -2.03 -26.28
CA LEU A 216 -24.48 -2.85 -25.16
C LEU A 216 -26.00 -2.84 -25.06
N ASN A 217 -26.56 -4.03 -24.75
CA ASN A 217 -27.96 -4.17 -24.42
C ASN A 217 -28.26 -3.70 -22.99
N ASP A 218 -29.55 -3.56 -22.66
CA ASP A 218 -29.99 -3.00 -21.37
C ASP A 218 -29.49 -3.82 -20.16
N ASN A 219 -29.42 -5.15 -20.29
CA ASN A 219 -28.97 -6.03 -19.21
C ASN A 219 -27.46 -5.89 -18.96
N GLN A 220 -26.68 -5.72 -20.02
CA GLN A 220 -25.23 -5.46 -19.94
C GLN A 220 -24.95 -4.09 -19.32
N LEU A 221 -25.69 -3.04 -19.73
CA LEU A 221 -25.59 -1.72 -19.12
C LEU A 221 -25.97 -1.75 -17.64
N ARG A 222 -27.04 -2.45 -17.28
CA ARG A 222 -27.45 -2.63 -15.88
C ARG A 222 -26.34 -3.28 -15.06
N TYR A 223 -25.72 -4.35 -15.56
CA TYR A 223 -24.60 -5.01 -14.87
C TYR A 223 -23.44 -4.05 -14.62
N ILE A 224 -23.02 -3.31 -15.65
CA ILE A 224 -21.96 -2.30 -15.54
C ILE A 224 -22.32 -1.26 -14.49
N PHE A 225 -23.53 -0.72 -14.52
CA PHE A 225 -23.95 0.27 -13.54
C PHE A 225 -23.99 -0.29 -12.12
N TYR A 226 -24.49 -1.50 -11.91
CA TYR A 226 -24.46 -2.13 -10.59
C TYR A 226 -23.03 -2.36 -10.12
N HIS A 227 -22.10 -2.70 -11.01
CA HIS A 227 -20.68 -2.87 -10.69
C HIS A 227 -20.05 -1.54 -10.25
N GLU A 228 -20.17 -0.49 -11.06
CA GLU A 228 -19.61 0.84 -10.75
C GLU A 228 -20.25 1.47 -9.50
N LEU A 229 -21.56 1.31 -9.34
CA LEU A 229 -22.27 1.76 -8.14
C LEU A 229 -21.87 0.95 -6.89
N SER A 230 -21.43 -0.30 -7.04
CA SER A 230 -20.88 -1.10 -5.95
C SER A 230 -19.58 -0.51 -5.41
N HIS A 231 -18.66 -0.06 -6.28
CA HIS A 231 -17.46 0.69 -5.89
C HIS A 231 -17.82 1.95 -5.10
N PHE A 232 -18.82 2.69 -5.58
CA PHE A 232 -19.29 3.89 -4.87
C PHE A 232 -19.85 3.55 -3.48
N LYS A 233 -20.75 2.55 -3.38
CA LYS A 233 -21.39 2.14 -2.14
C LYS A 233 -20.40 1.66 -1.09
N ARG A 234 -19.32 1.00 -1.52
CA ARG A 234 -18.25 0.47 -0.69
C ARG A 234 -17.17 1.50 -0.34
N LYS A 235 -17.23 2.69 -0.97
CA LYS A 235 -16.22 3.76 -0.82
C LYS A 235 -14.82 3.34 -1.27
N ASP A 236 -14.74 2.49 -2.27
CA ASP A 236 -13.48 1.90 -2.74
C ASP A 236 -12.47 2.95 -3.19
N ILE A 237 -12.93 4.08 -3.77
CA ILE A 237 -12.06 5.20 -4.16
C ILE A 237 -11.31 5.77 -2.95
N ILE A 238 -11.97 5.89 -1.80
CA ILE A 238 -11.36 6.44 -0.57
C ILE A 238 -10.31 5.46 -0.04
N ILE A 239 -10.64 4.16 -0.03
CA ILE A 239 -9.74 3.11 0.45
C ILE A 239 -8.50 3.03 -0.45
N ASN A 240 -8.68 3.09 -1.77
CA ASN A 240 -7.58 3.10 -2.73
C ASN A 240 -6.69 4.34 -2.57
N LEU A 241 -7.27 5.53 -2.38
CA LEU A 241 -6.51 6.75 -2.13
C LEU A 241 -5.69 6.65 -0.84
N LEU A 242 -6.30 6.14 0.24
CA LEU A 242 -5.63 5.93 1.51
C LEU A 242 -4.46 4.96 1.37
N MET A 243 -4.69 3.83 0.70
CA MET A 243 -3.63 2.85 0.45
C MET A 243 -2.50 3.43 -0.41
N HIS A 244 -2.79 4.26 -1.43
CA HIS A 244 -1.76 4.95 -2.19
C HIS A 244 -0.91 5.90 -1.33
N CYS A 245 -1.54 6.65 -0.41
CA CYS A 245 -0.78 7.50 0.53
C CYS A 245 0.17 6.67 1.41
N LEU A 246 -0.28 5.50 1.89
CA LEU A 246 0.55 4.59 2.68
C LEU A 246 1.68 3.96 1.84
N LEU A 247 1.42 3.62 0.58
CA LEU A 247 2.44 3.11 -0.35
C LEU A 247 3.50 4.16 -0.67
N ILE A 248 3.15 5.44 -0.77
CA ILE A 248 4.11 6.52 -0.99
C ILE A 248 5.10 6.59 0.18
N LEU A 249 4.65 6.46 1.42
CA LEU A 249 5.53 6.43 2.59
C LEU A 249 6.42 5.18 2.61
N ASN A 250 5.92 4.07 2.11
CA ASN A 250 6.58 2.76 2.04
C ASN A 250 7.01 2.39 0.61
N TRP A 251 7.34 3.38 -0.22
CA TRP A 251 7.59 3.19 -1.65
C TRP A 251 8.66 2.14 -1.95
N PHE A 252 9.60 1.94 -1.04
CA PHE A 252 10.71 1.00 -1.12
C PHE A 252 10.32 -0.45 -0.84
N ASN A 253 9.10 -0.72 -0.33
CA ASN A 253 8.67 -2.06 0.07
C ASN A 253 7.84 -2.76 -1.03
N PRO A 254 8.40 -3.72 -1.78
CA PRO A 254 7.69 -4.41 -2.86
C PRO A 254 6.54 -5.30 -2.36
N ILE A 255 6.60 -5.78 -1.10
CA ILE A 255 5.55 -6.63 -0.52
C ILE A 255 4.26 -5.83 -0.35
N LEU A 256 4.34 -4.56 0.03
CA LEU A 256 3.17 -3.70 0.15
C LEU A 256 2.57 -3.34 -1.21
N TRP A 257 3.38 -3.20 -2.27
CA TRP A 257 2.89 -3.04 -3.63
C TRP A 257 2.12 -4.27 -4.10
N TYR A 258 2.66 -5.46 -3.85
CA TYR A 258 1.97 -6.71 -4.11
C TYR A 258 0.66 -6.83 -3.32
N ALA A 259 0.67 -6.45 -2.02
CA ALA A 259 -0.53 -6.44 -1.18
C ALA A 259 -1.63 -5.51 -1.73
N TYR A 260 -1.23 -4.33 -2.23
CA TYR A 260 -2.17 -3.42 -2.90
C TYR A 260 -2.79 -4.06 -4.14
N TYR A 261 -1.99 -4.73 -4.94
CA TYR A 261 -2.47 -5.42 -6.15
C TYR A 261 -3.48 -6.53 -5.80
N ALA A 262 -3.13 -7.38 -4.84
CA ALA A 262 -4.00 -8.44 -4.36
C ALA A 262 -5.29 -7.92 -3.67
N MET A 263 -5.19 -6.78 -2.98
CA MET A 263 -6.36 -6.08 -2.42
C MET A 263 -7.30 -5.60 -3.54
N ARG A 264 -6.75 -5.02 -4.61
CA ARG A 264 -7.54 -4.58 -5.77
C ARG A 264 -8.27 -5.72 -6.43
N GLU A 265 -7.62 -6.86 -6.60
CA GLU A 265 -8.25 -8.07 -7.15
C GLU A 265 -9.43 -8.55 -6.28
N ASP A 266 -9.25 -8.62 -4.97
CA ASP A 266 -10.35 -8.99 -4.06
C ASP A 266 -11.47 -7.94 -4.04
N GLN A 267 -11.14 -6.66 -4.25
CA GLN A 267 -12.07 -5.56 -4.36
C GLN A 267 -12.99 -5.74 -5.58
N GLU A 268 -12.42 -6.05 -6.75
CA GLU A 268 -13.16 -6.32 -7.99
C GLU A 268 -14.11 -7.51 -7.80
N ILE A 269 -13.61 -8.64 -7.28
CA ILE A 269 -14.43 -9.83 -7.02
C ILE A 269 -15.59 -9.52 -6.05
N ALA A 270 -15.36 -8.68 -5.06
CA ALA A 270 -16.38 -8.31 -4.10
C ALA A 270 -17.41 -7.32 -4.70
N CYS A 271 -17.03 -6.47 -5.66
CA CYS A 271 -17.94 -5.61 -6.43
C CYS A 271 -18.79 -6.42 -7.39
N ASP A 272 -18.19 -7.37 -8.12
CA ASP A 272 -18.93 -8.31 -8.96
C ASP A 272 -19.97 -9.08 -8.17
N ASN A 273 -19.59 -9.63 -7.02
CA ASN A 273 -20.51 -10.38 -6.17
C ASN A 273 -21.67 -9.51 -5.68
N LEU A 274 -21.42 -8.23 -5.37
CA LEU A 274 -22.48 -7.30 -4.98
C LEU A 274 -23.38 -6.93 -6.17
N ALA A 275 -22.82 -6.65 -7.33
CA ALA A 275 -23.56 -6.33 -8.56
C ALA A 275 -24.52 -7.48 -8.95
N LEU A 276 -24.02 -8.72 -8.87
CA LEU A 276 -24.81 -9.92 -9.17
C LEU A 276 -25.99 -10.14 -8.22
N THR A 277 -26.02 -9.54 -7.03
CA THR A 277 -27.21 -9.65 -6.14
C THR A 277 -28.41 -8.87 -6.67
N PHE A 278 -28.20 -7.90 -7.56
CA PHE A 278 -29.28 -7.08 -8.16
C PHE A 278 -29.73 -7.56 -9.53
N ILE A 279 -29.15 -8.65 -10.04
CA ILE A 279 -29.46 -9.21 -11.35
C ILE A 279 -30.28 -10.49 -11.17
N ASN A 280 -31.31 -10.65 -12.01
CA ASN A 280 -32.17 -11.84 -11.98
C ASN A 280 -31.36 -13.11 -12.29
N PRO A 281 -31.70 -14.26 -11.67
CA PRO A 281 -31.00 -15.53 -11.89
C PRO A 281 -30.93 -15.96 -13.35
N GLU A 282 -31.98 -15.71 -14.13
CA GLU A 282 -32.09 -16.07 -15.55
C GLU A 282 -31.10 -15.23 -16.40
N GLU A 283 -30.93 -13.95 -16.08
CA GLU A 283 -30.02 -13.04 -16.76
C GLU A 283 -28.55 -13.35 -16.43
N LYS A 284 -28.27 -13.94 -15.26
CA LYS A 284 -26.90 -14.32 -14.85
C LYS A 284 -26.29 -15.30 -15.83
N ASN A 285 -27.00 -16.30 -16.30
CA ASN A 285 -26.49 -17.30 -17.24
C ASN A 285 -26.08 -16.67 -18.57
N CYS A 286 -26.80 -15.65 -19.04
CA CYS A 286 -26.51 -14.96 -20.28
C CYS A 286 -25.25 -14.05 -20.17
N ILE A 287 -25.00 -13.49 -18.99
CA ILE A 287 -23.81 -12.66 -18.71
C ILE A 287 -22.56 -13.55 -18.59
N TRP A 288 -22.69 -14.76 -18.00
CA TRP A 288 -21.59 -15.70 -17.81
C TRP A 288 -21.07 -16.31 -19.11
N THR A 289 -21.94 -16.58 -20.08
CA THR A 289 -21.57 -17.33 -21.29
C THR A 289 -20.84 -16.49 -22.36
N ASN A 290 -21.06 -15.17 -22.41
CA ASN A 290 -20.58 -14.36 -23.54
C ASN A 290 -19.59 -13.22 -23.19
N HIS A 291 -19.51 -12.75 -21.95
CA HIS A 291 -18.77 -11.52 -21.68
C HIS A 291 -17.89 -11.50 -20.41
N TYR A 292 -18.12 -12.40 -19.47
CA TYR A 292 -17.36 -12.37 -18.21
C TYR A 292 -15.85 -12.57 -18.43
N TYR A 293 -15.46 -13.48 -19.31
CA TYR A 293 -14.07 -13.67 -19.68
C TYR A 293 -13.52 -12.49 -20.50
N THR A 294 -14.31 -11.89 -21.37
CA THR A 294 -13.87 -10.78 -22.22
C THR A 294 -13.67 -9.49 -21.41
N ILE A 295 -14.59 -9.12 -20.54
CA ILE A 295 -14.50 -7.92 -19.71
C ILE A 295 -13.37 -8.07 -18.69
N ARG A 296 -13.26 -9.20 -18.00
CA ARG A 296 -12.17 -9.46 -17.04
C ARG A 296 -10.80 -9.51 -17.71
N THR A 297 -10.68 -10.11 -18.89
CA THR A 297 -9.43 -10.16 -19.66
C THR A 297 -9.05 -8.78 -20.18
N ILE A 298 -10.01 -7.98 -20.64
CA ILE A 298 -9.78 -6.59 -21.07
C ILE A 298 -9.40 -5.73 -19.86
N PHE A 299 -10.06 -5.88 -18.71
CA PHE A 299 -9.69 -5.19 -17.46
C PHE A 299 -8.27 -5.55 -16.99
N TYR A 300 -7.89 -6.81 -17.06
CA TYR A 300 -6.55 -7.29 -16.69
C TYR A 300 -5.46 -6.81 -17.66
N LEU A 301 -5.74 -6.80 -18.96
CA LEU A 301 -4.80 -6.34 -19.98
C LEU A 301 -4.62 -4.81 -19.93
N LEU A 302 -5.68 -4.06 -19.66
CA LEU A 302 -5.63 -2.60 -19.59
C LEU A 302 -5.01 -2.09 -18.28
N SER A 303 -5.22 -2.77 -17.15
CA SER A 303 -4.53 -2.42 -15.91
C SER A 303 -3.02 -2.63 -16.00
N ASN A 304 -2.56 -3.58 -16.81
CA ASN A 304 -1.13 -3.80 -17.05
C ASN A 304 -0.51 -2.82 -18.05
N THR A 305 -1.31 -2.19 -18.92
CA THR A 305 -0.79 -1.25 -19.94
C THR A 305 -0.53 0.15 -19.37
N TYR A 306 -1.01 0.46 -18.14
CA TYR A 306 -0.77 1.75 -17.49
C TYR A 306 0.40 1.74 -16.50
N ILE A 307 1.13 0.61 -16.38
CA ILE A 307 2.34 0.47 -15.54
C ILE A 307 3.62 0.40 -16.39
N SER A 308 3.52 0.36 -17.73
CA SER A 308 4.67 0.44 -18.63
C SER A 308 4.87 1.85 -19.19
#